data_9d9d0f2f413ff23a3707b9347a4d9d4b
#
_entry.id   9d9d0f2f413ff23a3707b9347a4d9d4b
#
_cell.length_a   1.000
_cell.length_b   1.000
_cell.length_c   1.000
_cell.angle_alpha   90.00
_cell.angle_beta   90.00
_cell.angle_gamma   90.00
#
_symmetry.space_group_name_H-M   'P 1'
#
loop_
_entity.id
_entity.type
_entity.pdbx_description
1 polymer ?
#
loop_
_entity_poly.entity_id
_entity_poly.type
_entity_poly.pdbx_seq_one_letter_code
_entity_poly.pdbx_strand_id
1 'polypeptide(L)'
;NDRTVAFANAVLRNAANAAQNGSLPRLNCPDKESYYALQYSHPEWLVRLLSEQYGQKLTQKICQADNADAPISVRVNTMKCTPAEAQAELEAAGLTVQPHEAFPEILLCSGGDAAALPAFIEGRVTVQDAASALAAAVADPKPGDTVLDCCAAPGGKSFAMAEKMQGKGSVTSCDIYEHKLKRIRDGAARLGLPNIRTELQDASVCREEWKDSADVVLCDVPCSGLGIIRKKPEIRFKNPDEIRTLPEIQARILA
;
A
#
# COMPACT_ATOMS: atom_id res chain seq x y z
N ASN A 1 1.80 19.42 -26.71
CA ASN A 1 1.29 20.46 -27.62
C ASN A 1 0.98 21.70 -26.78
N ASP A 2 1.72 22.81 -27.03
CA ASP A 2 1.64 24.05 -26.24
C ASP A 2 0.21 24.65 -26.19
N ARG A 3 -0.57 24.47 -27.24
CA ARG A 3 -1.97 24.93 -27.26
C ARG A 3 -2.85 24.18 -26.27
N THR A 4 -2.64 22.88 -26.09
CA THR A 4 -3.38 22.06 -25.10
C THR A 4 -3.02 22.48 -23.68
N VAL A 5 -1.74 22.74 -23.42
CA VAL A 5 -1.26 23.23 -22.13
C VAL A 5 -1.84 24.61 -21.80
N ALA A 6 -1.81 25.54 -22.78
CA ALA A 6 -2.37 26.87 -22.62
C ALA A 6 -3.89 26.83 -22.34
N PHE A 7 -4.62 25.97 -23.06
CA PHE A 7 -6.06 25.76 -22.84
C PHE A 7 -6.35 25.20 -21.44
N ALA A 8 -5.64 24.13 -21.03
CA ALA A 8 -5.81 23.54 -19.71
C ALA A 8 -5.52 24.55 -18.60
N ASN A 9 -4.43 25.32 -18.72
CA ASN A 9 -4.09 26.36 -17.75
C ASN A 9 -5.15 27.47 -17.68
N ALA A 10 -5.73 27.87 -18.80
CA ALA A 10 -6.81 28.88 -18.82
C ALA A 10 -8.07 28.35 -18.11
N VAL A 11 -8.48 27.10 -18.38
CA VAL A 11 -9.63 26.46 -17.72
C VAL A 11 -9.40 26.33 -16.22
N LEU A 12 -8.22 25.83 -15.79
CA LEU A 12 -7.88 25.68 -14.38
C LEU A 12 -7.87 27.02 -13.64
N ARG A 13 -7.30 28.07 -14.26
CA ARG A 13 -7.28 29.41 -13.69
C ARG A 13 -8.69 29.98 -13.51
N ASN A 14 -9.56 29.82 -14.54
CA ASN A 14 -10.94 30.28 -14.46
C ASN A 14 -11.71 29.51 -13.39
N ALA A 15 -11.53 28.20 -13.29
CA ALA A 15 -12.15 27.37 -12.24
C ALA A 15 -11.66 27.77 -10.84
N ALA A 16 -10.37 28.02 -10.65
CA ALA A 16 -9.82 28.49 -9.38
C ALA A 16 -10.39 29.87 -8.98
N ASN A 17 -10.47 30.81 -9.92
CA ASN A 17 -11.08 32.12 -9.66
C ASN A 17 -12.58 31.99 -9.30
N ALA A 18 -13.32 31.14 -10.02
CA ALA A 18 -14.73 30.89 -9.75
C ALA A 18 -14.93 30.26 -8.35
N ALA A 19 -14.02 29.36 -7.95
CA ALA A 19 -14.02 28.77 -6.60
C ALA A 19 -13.79 29.81 -5.51
N GLN A 20 -12.77 30.68 -5.68
CA GLN A 20 -12.47 31.77 -4.75
C GLN A 20 -13.61 32.77 -4.59
N ASN A 21 -14.31 33.07 -5.69
CA ASN A 21 -15.42 34.03 -5.72
C ASN A 21 -16.78 33.39 -5.39
N GLY A 22 -16.84 32.10 -5.09
CA GLY A 22 -18.08 31.37 -4.82
C GLY A 22 -19.04 31.30 -6.03
N SER A 23 -18.53 31.47 -7.25
CA SER A 23 -19.31 31.50 -8.50
C SER A 23 -19.27 30.18 -9.27
N LEU A 24 -18.76 29.10 -8.68
CA LEU A 24 -18.85 27.77 -9.29
C LEU A 24 -20.31 27.37 -9.47
N PRO A 25 -20.67 26.75 -10.62
CA PRO A 25 -22.01 26.26 -10.84
C PRO A 25 -22.39 25.21 -9.78
N ARG A 26 -23.65 25.24 -9.35
CA ARG A 26 -24.14 24.18 -8.45
C ARG A 26 -24.23 22.86 -9.23
N LEU A 27 -23.77 21.78 -8.58
CA LEU A 27 -23.92 20.45 -9.15
C LEU A 27 -25.40 20.08 -9.17
N ASN A 28 -25.93 19.84 -10.38
CA ASN A 28 -27.29 19.34 -10.58
C ASN A 28 -27.20 17.86 -10.93
N CYS A 29 -27.48 16.99 -9.97
CA CYS A 29 -27.36 15.55 -10.10
C CYS A 29 -28.70 14.89 -9.86
N PRO A 30 -29.00 13.77 -10.54
CA PRO A 30 -30.28 13.05 -10.42
C PRO A 30 -30.46 12.41 -9.04
N ASP A 31 -29.37 12.01 -8.40
CA ASP A 31 -29.36 11.37 -7.09
C ASP A 31 -28.08 11.73 -6.29
N LYS A 32 -28.02 11.26 -5.05
CA LYS A 32 -26.88 11.53 -4.16
C LYS A 32 -25.61 10.84 -4.57
N GLU A 33 -25.69 9.67 -5.15
CA GLU A 33 -24.55 8.88 -5.62
C GLU A 33 -23.85 9.61 -6.75
N SER A 34 -24.59 10.09 -7.73
CA SER A 34 -24.05 10.94 -8.82
C SER A 34 -23.48 12.26 -8.29
N TYR A 35 -24.11 12.85 -7.27
CA TYR A 35 -23.57 14.03 -6.61
C TYR A 35 -22.24 13.76 -5.93
N TYR A 36 -22.12 12.66 -5.14
CA TYR A 36 -20.86 12.28 -4.49
C TYR A 36 -19.77 11.91 -5.49
N ALA A 37 -20.14 11.24 -6.58
CA ALA A 37 -19.22 10.90 -7.66
C ALA A 37 -18.54 12.15 -8.24
N LEU A 38 -19.29 13.19 -8.55
CA LEU A 38 -18.77 14.45 -9.04
C LEU A 38 -18.05 15.26 -7.95
N GLN A 39 -18.65 15.40 -6.78
CA GLN A 39 -18.12 16.21 -5.67
C GLN A 39 -16.76 15.72 -5.17
N TYR A 40 -16.57 14.39 -5.14
CA TYR A 40 -15.35 13.77 -4.61
C TYR A 40 -14.48 13.10 -5.69
N SER A 41 -14.81 13.31 -6.98
CA SER A 41 -14.05 12.75 -8.12
C SER A 41 -13.89 11.24 -8.05
N HIS A 42 -14.98 10.52 -7.75
CA HIS A 42 -15.04 9.06 -7.77
C HIS A 42 -15.90 8.58 -8.94
N PRO A 43 -15.59 7.42 -9.56
CA PRO A 43 -16.48 6.80 -10.53
C PRO A 43 -17.83 6.45 -9.91
N GLU A 44 -18.90 6.66 -10.64
CA GLU A 44 -20.27 6.45 -10.13
C GLU A 44 -20.51 4.99 -9.67
N TRP A 45 -19.96 4.01 -10.42
CA TRP A 45 -20.05 2.60 -10.03
C TRP A 45 -19.48 2.33 -8.64
N LEU A 46 -18.35 2.99 -8.28
CA LEU A 46 -17.72 2.81 -6.98
C LEU A 46 -18.57 3.43 -5.87
N VAL A 47 -19.09 4.65 -6.10
CA VAL A 47 -19.97 5.31 -5.13
C VAL A 47 -21.24 4.50 -4.89
N ARG A 48 -21.84 3.93 -5.94
CA ARG A 48 -23.01 3.04 -5.82
C ARG A 48 -22.67 1.78 -5.03
N LEU A 49 -21.56 1.11 -5.34
CA LEU A 49 -21.07 -0.06 -4.59
C LEU A 49 -20.89 0.26 -3.09
N LEU A 50 -20.24 1.36 -2.77
CA LEU A 50 -20.06 1.80 -1.38
C LEU A 50 -21.39 2.15 -0.71
N SER A 51 -22.33 2.80 -1.42
CA SER A 51 -23.65 3.15 -0.89
C SER A 51 -24.50 1.92 -0.58
N GLU A 52 -24.43 0.89 -1.43
CA GLU A 52 -25.09 -0.39 -1.20
C GLU A 52 -24.56 -1.12 0.03
N GLN A 53 -23.23 -1.10 0.23
CA GLN A 53 -22.59 -1.82 1.34
C GLN A 53 -22.65 -1.07 2.67
N TYR A 54 -22.47 0.25 2.66
CA TYR A 54 -22.25 1.05 3.87
C TYR A 54 -23.29 2.15 4.10
N GLY A 55 -24.20 2.34 3.16
CA GLY A 55 -25.18 3.42 3.18
C GLY A 55 -24.58 4.79 2.84
N GLN A 56 -25.41 5.72 2.39
CA GLN A 56 -25.02 7.02 1.84
C GLN A 56 -24.13 7.87 2.78
N LYS A 57 -24.45 7.87 4.09
CA LYS A 57 -23.73 8.71 5.06
C LYS A 57 -22.27 8.29 5.25
N LEU A 58 -22.01 6.96 5.28
CA LEU A 58 -20.64 6.45 5.42
C LEU A 58 -19.90 6.55 4.10
N THR A 59 -20.55 6.30 2.97
CA THR A 59 -20.00 6.49 1.62
C THR A 59 -19.47 7.91 1.43
N GLN A 60 -20.25 8.93 1.83
CA GLN A 60 -19.77 10.32 1.77
C GLN A 60 -18.48 10.51 2.55
N LYS A 61 -18.41 9.98 3.77
CA LYS A 61 -17.19 10.07 4.60
C LYS A 61 -16.00 9.35 3.99
N ILE A 62 -16.23 8.17 3.38
CA ILE A 62 -15.19 7.41 2.69
C ILE A 62 -14.64 8.23 1.52
N CYS A 63 -15.50 8.71 0.61
CA CYS A 63 -15.08 9.51 -0.54
C CYS A 63 -14.36 10.81 -0.13
N GLN A 64 -14.76 11.41 0.98
CA GLN A 64 -14.07 12.58 1.54
C GLN A 64 -12.70 12.22 2.09
N ALA A 65 -12.59 11.10 2.82
CA ALA A 65 -11.33 10.62 3.38
C ALA A 65 -10.33 10.20 2.30
N ASP A 66 -10.81 9.63 1.19
CA ASP A 66 -9.98 9.23 0.05
C ASP A 66 -9.31 10.43 -0.66
N ASN A 67 -9.84 11.64 -0.48
CA ASN A 67 -9.28 12.87 -1.03
C ASN A 67 -8.43 13.67 -0.01
N ALA A 68 -8.30 13.19 1.21
CA ALA A 68 -7.46 13.83 2.21
C ALA A 68 -5.98 13.45 2.03
N ASP A 69 -5.08 14.33 2.47
CA ASP A 69 -3.65 14.02 2.48
C ASP A 69 -3.35 12.78 3.34
N ALA A 70 -2.57 11.87 2.81
CA ALA A 70 -2.15 10.67 3.50
C ALA A 70 -0.69 10.79 3.95
N PRO A 71 -0.38 10.62 5.25
CA PRO A 71 1.01 10.55 5.68
C PRO A 71 1.67 9.31 5.06
N ILE A 72 2.97 9.42 4.79
CA ILE A 72 3.79 8.27 4.39
C ILE A 72 4.10 7.48 5.65
N SER A 73 3.78 6.20 5.66
CA SER A 73 4.18 5.31 6.75
C SER A 73 5.50 4.65 6.42
N VAL A 74 6.44 4.69 7.33
CA VAL A 74 7.70 3.93 7.24
C VAL A 74 7.80 2.96 8.40
N ARG A 75 8.29 1.76 8.15
CA ARG A 75 8.63 0.79 9.17
C ARG A 75 10.13 0.86 9.44
N VAL A 76 10.49 0.90 10.70
CA VAL A 76 11.86 0.89 11.17
C VAL A 76 12.40 -0.54 11.12
N ASN A 77 13.59 -0.72 10.57
CA ASN A 77 14.33 -1.98 10.62
C ASN A 77 15.02 -2.08 11.99
N THR A 78 14.36 -2.77 12.92
CA THR A 78 14.84 -2.90 14.30
C THR A 78 16.11 -3.75 14.45
N MET A 79 16.56 -4.41 13.39
CA MET A 79 17.88 -5.06 13.33
C MET A 79 19.02 -4.05 13.12
N LYS A 80 18.72 -2.82 12.65
CA LYS A 80 19.73 -1.78 12.34
C LYS A 80 19.67 -0.57 13.25
N CYS A 81 18.50 -0.17 13.72
CA CYS A 81 18.34 0.98 14.61
C CYS A 81 17.05 0.87 15.44
N THR A 82 16.96 1.67 16.48
CA THR A 82 15.74 1.82 17.26
C THR A 82 14.75 2.77 16.60
N PRO A 83 13.45 2.69 16.92
CA PRO A 83 12.46 3.67 16.45
C PRO A 83 12.80 5.11 16.81
N ALA A 84 13.36 5.35 17.99
CA ALA A 84 13.75 6.70 18.42
C ALA A 84 14.92 7.26 17.61
N GLU A 85 15.93 6.46 17.27
CA GLU A 85 17.04 6.86 16.39
C GLU A 85 16.54 7.16 14.97
N ALA A 86 15.67 6.30 14.42
CA ALA A 86 15.10 6.52 13.11
C ALA A 86 14.22 7.79 13.07
N GLN A 87 13.42 8.04 14.11
CA GLN A 87 12.63 9.25 14.24
C GLN A 87 13.52 10.50 14.23
N ALA A 88 14.53 10.55 15.11
CA ALA A 88 15.44 11.68 15.22
C ALA A 88 16.16 11.98 13.89
N GLU A 89 16.57 10.94 13.14
CA GLU A 89 17.21 11.09 11.84
C GLU A 89 16.26 11.69 10.80
N LEU A 90 15.02 11.19 10.74
CA LEU A 90 14.01 11.68 9.80
C LEU A 90 13.59 13.13 10.12
N GLU A 91 13.47 13.48 11.40
CA GLU A 91 13.19 14.85 11.85
C GLU A 91 14.36 15.81 11.52
N ALA A 92 15.60 15.37 11.73
CA ALA A 92 16.80 16.14 11.36
C ALA A 92 16.88 16.38 9.83
N ALA A 93 16.32 15.47 9.03
CA ALA A 93 16.19 15.62 7.58
C ALA A 93 15.00 16.52 7.15
N GLY A 94 14.26 17.10 8.11
CA GLY A 94 13.20 18.07 7.85
C GLY A 94 11.78 17.48 7.72
N LEU A 95 11.56 16.19 8.02
CA LEU A 95 10.23 15.62 8.06
C LEU A 95 9.54 15.91 9.40
N THR A 96 8.22 15.99 9.36
CA THR A 96 7.39 15.86 10.57
C THR A 96 7.11 14.39 10.79
N VAL A 97 7.49 13.85 11.95
CA VAL A 97 7.40 12.42 12.26
C VAL A 97 6.55 12.20 13.51
N GLN A 98 5.64 11.23 13.43
CA GLN A 98 4.82 10.80 14.56
C GLN A 98 4.87 9.28 14.68
N PRO A 99 5.17 8.70 15.86
CA PRO A 99 5.03 7.27 16.09
C PRO A 99 3.58 6.82 15.90
N HIS A 100 3.40 5.62 15.34
CA HIS A 100 2.07 5.04 15.24
C HIS A 100 1.63 4.50 16.61
N GLU A 101 0.40 4.81 17.03
CA GLU A 101 -0.11 4.48 18.37
C GLU A 101 -0.03 2.99 18.73
N ALA A 102 -0.32 2.11 17.77
CA ALA A 102 -0.38 0.66 17.99
C ALA A 102 0.89 -0.11 17.58
N PHE A 103 1.78 0.49 16.79
CA PHE A 103 2.96 -0.17 16.24
C PHE A 103 4.19 0.72 16.42
N PRO A 104 4.99 0.50 17.48
CA PRO A 104 6.14 1.36 17.80
C PRO A 104 7.19 1.44 16.69
N GLU A 105 7.30 0.40 15.86
CA GLU A 105 8.20 0.36 14.71
C GLU A 105 7.68 1.10 13.47
N ILE A 106 6.45 1.60 13.49
CA ILE A 106 5.87 2.38 12.40
C ILE A 106 5.91 3.86 12.74
N LEU A 107 6.49 4.65 11.84
CA LEU A 107 6.52 6.10 11.91
C LEU A 107 5.68 6.71 10.78
N LEU A 108 4.85 7.68 11.12
CA LEU A 108 4.03 8.45 10.16
C LEU A 108 4.81 9.73 9.81
N CYS A 109 5.17 9.87 8.54
CA CYS A 109 6.00 10.96 8.05
C CYS A 109 5.20 11.88 7.11
N SER A 110 5.47 13.19 7.21
CA SER A 110 4.95 14.21 6.30
C SER A 110 6.00 15.30 6.06
N GLY A 111 5.80 16.13 5.01
CA GLY A 111 6.67 17.26 4.71
C GLY A 111 7.86 16.93 3.79
N GLY A 112 7.97 15.70 3.27
CA GLY A 112 9.05 15.34 2.35
C GLY A 112 8.94 13.90 1.83
N ASP A 113 9.94 13.46 1.07
CA ASP A 113 10.05 12.10 0.54
C ASP A 113 11.01 11.27 1.40
N ALA A 114 10.45 10.46 2.28
CA ALA A 114 11.22 9.57 3.14
C ALA A 114 12.06 8.53 2.36
N ALA A 115 11.66 8.18 1.12
CA ALA A 115 12.39 7.22 0.29
C ALA A 115 13.67 7.79 -0.35
N ALA A 116 13.80 9.12 -0.38
CA ALA A 116 15.00 9.79 -0.86
C ALA A 116 16.09 9.98 0.23
N LEU A 117 15.77 9.69 1.49
CA LEU A 117 16.66 9.94 2.63
C LEU A 117 17.67 8.80 2.87
N PRO A 118 18.83 9.11 3.48
CA PRO A 118 19.83 8.12 3.86
C PRO A 118 19.25 6.96 4.69
N ALA A 119 18.36 7.26 5.64
CA ALA A 119 17.68 6.24 6.45
C ALA A 119 17.00 5.14 5.61
N PHE A 120 16.39 5.51 4.48
CA PHE A 120 15.80 4.54 3.55
C PHE A 120 16.87 3.86 2.70
N ILE A 121 17.82 4.63 2.11
CA ILE A 121 18.86 4.12 1.22
C ILE A 121 19.71 3.06 1.93
N GLU A 122 20.06 3.31 3.19
CA GLU A 122 20.87 2.42 4.01
C GLU A 122 20.05 1.30 4.69
N GLY A 123 18.73 1.28 4.48
CA GLY A 123 17.85 0.22 4.95
C GLY A 123 17.56 0.27 6.45
N ARG A 124 17.68 1.43 7.10
CA ARG A 124 17.20 1.65 8.47
C ARG A 124 15.70 1.79 8.55
N VAL A 125 15.08 2.29 7.48
CA VAL A 125 13.63 2.32 7.33
C VAL A 125 13.19 1.79 5.97
N THR A 126 11.93 1.38 5.86
CA THR A 126 11.29 1.02 4.60
C THR A 126 9.86 1.56 4.55
N VAL A 127 9.40 1.99 3.37
CA VAL A 127 8.01 2.43 3.20
C VAL A 127 7.10 1.23 3.31
N GLN A 128 6.25 1.22 4.32
CA GLN A 128 5.25 0.18 4.56
C GLN A 128 4.05 0.73 5.32
N ASP A 129 2.86 0.33 4.93
CA ASP A 129 1.62 0.65 5.63
C ASP A 129 1.49 -0.14 6.93
N ALA A 130 0.94 0.48 7.98
CA ALA A 130 0.70 -0.17 9.28
C ALA A 130 -0.17 -1.43 9.15
N ALA A 131 -1.20 -1.41 8.29
CA ALA A 131 -2.03 -2.59 8.04
C ALA A 131 -1.23 -3.74 7.37
N SER A 132 -0.27 -3.40 6.49
CA SER A 132 0.63 -4.38 5.89
C SER A 132 1.63 -4.96 6.93
N ALA A 133 2.11 -4.13 7.86
CA ALA A 133 2.95 -4.59 8.97
C ALA A 133 2.17 -5.48 9.94
N LEU A 134 0.89 -5.16 10.21
CA LEU A 134 -0.01 -5.98 11.03
C LEU A 134 -0.14 -7.41 10.47
N ALA A 135 -0.29 -7.58 9.16
CA ALA A 135 -0.39 -8.91 8.56
C ALA A 135 0.84 -9.78 8.86
N ALA A 136 2.05 -9.20 8.76
CA ALA A 136 3.29 -9.89 9.13
C ALA A 136 3.39 -10.13 10.65
N ALA A 137 2.86 -9.21 11.47
CA ALA A 137 2.83 -9.37 12.92
C ALA A 137 1.88 -10.50 13.35
N VAL A 138 0.73 -10.64 12.69
CA VAL A 138 -0.25 -11.73 12.93
C VAL A 138 0.29 -13.08 12.48
N ALA A 139 1.04 -13.13 11.36
CA ALA A 139 1.72 -14.35 10.92
C ALA A 139 2.73 -14.87 11.95
N ASP A 140 3.30 -13.97 12.75
CA ASP A 140 4.13 -14.20 13.93
C ASP A 140 5.24 -15.26 13.79
N PRO A 141 6.04 -15.24 12.70
CA PRO A 141 7.11 -16.20 12.52
C PRO A 141 8.18 -16.08 13.63
N LYS A 142 8.75 -17.20 14.03
CA LYS A 142 9.79 -17.28 15.06
C LYS A 142 11.18 -17.40 14.42
N PRO A 143 12.24 -17.00 15.12
CA PRO A 143 13.60 -17.26 14.67
C PRO A 143 13.85 -18.75 14.43
N GLY A 144 14.18 -19.10 13.20
CA GLY A 144 14.41 -20.48 12.78
C GLY A 144 13.32 -21.08 11.88
N ASP A 145 12.13 -20.45 11.84
CA ASP A 145 11.01 -20.91 11.01
C ASP A 145 11.33 -20.89 9.52
N THR A 146 10.61 -21.73 8.80
CA THR A 146 10.51 -21.71 7.33
C THR A 146 9.20 -21.01 6.95
N VAL A 147 9.31 -19.88 6.26
CA VAL A 147 8.17 -19.05 5.84
C VAL A 147 8.00 -19.08 4.33
N LEU A 148 6.77 -19.23 3.87
CA LEU A 148 6.37 -19.12 2.47
C LEU A 148 5.44 -17.91 2.31
N ASP A 149 5.85 -16.90 1.52
CA ASP A 149 5.02 -15.76 1.13
C ASP A 149 4.62 -15.94 -0.34
N CYS A 150 3.37 -16.35 -0.59
CA CYS A 150 2.90 -16.82 -1.89
C CYS A 150 2.72 -15.72 -2.92
N CYS A 151 2.47 -14.46 -2.50
CA CYS A 151 2.23 -13.31 -3.37
C CYS A 151 3.01 -12.10 -2.86
N ALA A 152 4.33 -12.26 -2.73
CA ALA A 152 5.18 -11.42 -1.90
C ALA A 152 5.40 -9.97 -2.38
N ALA A 153 5.35 -9.73 -3.69
CA ALA A 153 5.77 -8.42 -4.22
C ALA A 153 4.91 -7.24 -3.74
N PRO A 154 5.54 -6.14 -3.36
CA PRO A 154 6.95 -5.75 -3.54
C PRO A 154 7.91 -6.21 -2.42
N GLY A 155 7.52 -7.07 -1.49
CA GLY A 155 8.37 -7.66 -0.46
C GLY A 155 8.14 -7.13 0.96
N GLY A 156 7.30 -6.13 1.16
CA GLY A 156 7.15 -5.47 2.46
C GLY A 156 6.79 -6.42 3.60
N LYS A 157 5.92 -7.41 3.38
CA LYS A 157 5.52 -8.41 4.39
C LYS A 157 6.63 -9.44 4.61
N SER A 158 7.25 -9.94 3.52
CA SER A 158 8.43 -10.81 3.61
C SER A 158 9.56 -10.16 4.42
N PHE A 159 9.84 -8.87 4.19
CA PHE A 159 10.87 -8.14 4.95
C PHE A 159 10.52 -8.04 6.42
N ALA A 160 9.27 -7.69 6.75
CA ALA A 160 8.81 -7.60 8.14
C ALA A 160 8.92 -8.94 8.87
N MET A 161 8.56 -10.04 8.21
CA MET A 161 8.71 -11.39 8.76
C MET A 161 10.18 -11.77 8.96
N ALA A 162 11.04 -11.51 7.97
CA ALA A 162 12.47 -11.80 8.06
C ALA A 162 13.17 -11.01 9.17
N GLU A 163 12.81 -9.74 9.38
CA GLU A 163 13.31 -8.92 10.50
C GLU A 163 12.83 -9.46 11.84
N LYS A 164 11.56 -9.86 11.96
CA LYS A 164 11.01 -10.47 13.17
C LYS A 164 11.73 -11.78 13.51
N MET A 165 12.11 -12.55 12.51
CA MET A 165 12.94 -13.75 12.64
C MET A 165 14.41 -13.44 12.97
N GLN A 166 14.81 -12.17 13.06
CA GLN A 166 16.21 -11.74 13.30
C GLN A 166 17.20 -12.33 12.28
N GLY A 167 16.79 -12.46 11.02
CA GLY A 167 17.59 -13.03 9.95
C GLY A 167 17.84 -14.53 10.06
N LYS A 168 17.20 -15.23 11.02
CA LYS A 168 17.33 -16.69 11.22
C LYS A 168 16.17 -17.43 10.54
N GLY A 169 16.42 -18.69 10.12
CA GLY A 169 15.45 -19.45 9.34
C GLY A 169 15.44 -19.05 7.86
N SER A 170 14.32 -19.20 7.18
CA SER A 170 14.21 -18.88 5.75
C SER A 170 12.85 -18.27 5.40
N VAL A 171 12.84 -17.27 4.51
CA VAL A 171 11.62 -16.70 3.91
C VAL A 171 11.70 -16.90 2.39
N THR A 172 10.83 -17.72 1.82
CA THR A 172 10.67 -17.88 0.39
C THR A 172 9.57 -16.96 -0.10
N SER A 173 9.95 -15.94 -0.87
CA SER A 173 9.06 -14.91 -1.40
C SER A 173 8.74 -15.18 -2.86
N CYS A 174 7.48 -15.49 -3.16
CA CYS A 174 7.00 -15.87 -4.48
C CYS A 174 6.25 -14.73 -5.18
N ASP A 175 6.38 -14.65 -6.50
CA ASP A 175 5.52 -13.85 -7.37
C ASP A 175 5.57 -14.45 -8.79
N ILE A 176 4.50 -14.23 -9.58
CA ILE A 176 4.41 -14.71 -10.97
C ILE A 176 5.24 -13.86 -11.95
N TYR A 177 5.79 -12.72 -11.53
CA TYR A 177 6.52 -11.79 -12.38
C TYR A 177 7.98 -11.62 -11.94
N GLU A 178 8.92 -12.02 -12.79
CA GLU A 178 10.36 -11.91 -12.50
C GLU A 178 10.83 -10.48 -12.17
N HIS A 179 10.29 -9.47 -12.87
CA HIS A 179 10.64 -8.06 -12.58
C HIS A 179 10.22 -7.62 -11.19
N LYS A 180 9.21 -8.24 -10.59
CA LYS A 180 8.80 -7.99 -9.21
C LYS A 180 9.72 -8.70 -8.21
N LEU A 181 10.15 -9.93 -8.52
CA LEU A 181 11.13 -10.65 -7.70
C LEU A 181 12.45 -9.89 -7.58
N LYS A 182 12.87 -9.21 -8.67
CA LYS A 182 14.03 -8.32 -8.61
C LYS A 182 13.88 -7.24 -7.53
N ARG A 183 12.69 -6.63 -7.42
CA ARG A 183 12.43 -5.60 -6.37
C ARG A 183 12.55 -6.19 -4.96
N ILE A 184 12.11 -7.43 -4.77
CA ILE A 184 12.26 -8.14 -3.48
C ILE A 184 13.74 -8.36 -3.17
N ARG A 185 14.52 -8.87 -4.13
CA ARG A 185 15.98 -9.08 -3.96
C ARG A 185 16.71 -7.78 -3.62
N ASP A 186 16.43 -6.72 -4.38
CA ASP A 186 17.05 -5.40 -4.15
C ASP A 186 16.67 -4.85 -2.76
N GLY A 187 15.40 -4.99 -2.36
CA GLY A 187 14.92 -4.59 -1.05
C GLY A 187 15.54 -5.41 0.10
N ALA A 188 15.62 -6.72 -0.04
CA ALA A 188 16.25 -7.60 0.95
C ALA A 188 17.74 -7.27 1.13
N ALA A 189 18.47 -7.05 0.03
CA ALA A 189 19.87 -6.63 0.07
C ALA A 189 20.04 -5.28 0.79
N ARG A 190 19.22 -4.27 0.46
CA ARG A 190 19.21 -2.95 1.09
C ARG A 190 18.95 -3.03 2.60
N LEU A 191 17.98 -3.86 3.01
CA LEU A 191 17.61 -4.04 4.41
C LEU A 191 18.58 -4.94 5.17
N GLY A 192 19.45 -5.69 4.49
CA GLY A 192 20.40 -6.62 5.11
C GLY A 192 19.73 -7.93 5.59
N LEU A 193 18.82 -8.48 4.80
CA LEU A 193 18.03 -9.68 5.11
C LEU A 193 18.51 -10.89 4.29
N PRO A 194 19.56 -11.61 4.72
CA PRO A 194 20.16 -12.70 3.95
C PRO A 194 19.29 -13.97 3.91
N ASN A 195 18.31 -14.07 4.79
CA ASN A 195 17.41 -15.22 4.90
C ASN A 195 16.21 -15.16 3.94
N ILE A 196 16.13 -14.15 3.03
CA ILE A 196 15.11 -14.06 2.00
C ILE A 196 15.62 -14.71 0.71
N ARG A 197 14.81 -15.59 0.16
CA ARG A 197 14.95 -16.18 -1.18
C ARG A 197 13.74 -15.78 -2.02
N THR A 198 13.91 -15.67 -3.33
CA THR A 198 12.82 -15.36 -4.25
C THR A 198 12.61 -16.53 -5.22
N GLU A 199 11.35 -16.82 -5.51
CA GLU A 199 10.96 -17.92 -6.39
C GLU A 199 9.90 -17.46 -7.38
N LEU A 200 10.10 -17.74 -8.68
CA LEU A 200 9.10 -17.47 -9.70
C LEU A 200 8.03 -18.57 -9.63
N GLN A 201 6.86 -18.23 -9.12
CA GLN A 201 5.80 -19.19 -8.84
C GLN A 201 4.41 -18.58 -9.06
N ASP A 202 3.56 -19.33 -9.73
CA ASP A 202 2.12 -19.09 -9.72
C ASP A 202 1.52 -19.74 -8.48
N ALA A 203 1.05 -18.91 -7.54
CA ALA A 203 0.50 -19.38 -6.27
C ALA A 203 -0.80 -20.21 -6.43
N SER A 204 -1.45 -20.16 -7.60
CA SER A 204 -2.60 -21.02 -7.90
C SER A 204 -2.22 -22.46 -8.29
N VAL A 205 -0.92 -22.77 -8.34
CA VAL A 205 -0.39 -24.09 -8.67
C VAL A 205 0.42 -24.62 -7.49
N CYS A 206 -0.12 -25.62 -6.80
CA CYS A 206 0.57 -26.26 -5.69
C CYS A 206 1.81 -27.02 -6.18
N ARG A 207 2.94 -26.88 -5.49
CA ARG A 207 4.14 -27.71 -5.67
C ARG A 207 4.13 -28.81 -4.62
N GLU A 208 4.14 -30.07 -5.07
CA GLU A 208 4.13 -31.22 -4.17
C GLU A 208 5.30 -31.21 -3.16
N GLU A 209 6.48 -30.73 -3.60
CA GLU A 209 7.67 -30.63 -2.74
C GLU A 209 7.55 -29.57 -1.63
N TRP A 210 6.52 -28.71 -1.67
CA TRP A 210 6.28 -27.70 -0.66
C TRP A 210 5.20 -28.10 0.35
N LYS A 211 4.54 -29.24 0.15
CA LYS A 211 3.58 -29.75 1.12
C LYS A 211 4.27 -29.99 2.48
N ASP A 212 3.63 -29.50 3.51
CA ASP A 212 4.10 -29.64 4.90
C ASP A 212 5.54 -29.14 5.15
N SER A 213 6.07 -28.25 4.27
CA SER A 213 7.45 -27.76 4.33
C SER A 213 7.64 -26.41 5.01
N ALA A 214 6.56 -25.68 5.31
CA ALA A 214 6.60 -24.36 5.92
C ALA A 214 5.91 -24.35 7.28
N ASP A 215 6.52 -23.65 8.24
CA ASP A 215 5.93 -23.38 9.55
C ASP A 215 4.88 -22.26 9.46
N VAL A 216 5.09 -21.31 8.53
CA VAL A 216 4.18 -20.18 8.28
C VAL A 216 3.98 -19.98 6.78
N VAL A 217 2.71 -19.89 6.35
CA VAL A 217 2.34 -19.54 4.97
C VAL A 217 1.55 -18.24 4.98
N LEU A 218 2.02 -17.26 4.22
CA LEU A 218 1.33 -15.99 4.00
C LEU A 218 0.76 -15.94 2.58
N CYS A 219 -0.57 -15.79 2.48
CA CYS A 219 -1.30 -15.61 1.22
C CYS A 219 -1.87 -14.19 1.14
N ASP A 220 -1.02 -13.20 0.82
CA ASP A 220 -1.47 -11.82 0.52
C ASP A 220 -1.89 -11.74 -0.95
N VAL A 221 -3.03 -12.34 -1.23
CA VAL A 221 -3.54 -12.56 -2.59
C VAL A 221 -3.89 -11.26 -3.33
N PRO A 222 -3.86 -11.24 -4.67
CA PRO A 222 -4.24 -10.07 -5.46
C PRO A 222 -5.61 -9.54 -5.08
N CYS A 223 -5.74 -8.24 -4.89
CA CYS A 223 -6.99 -7.58 -4.51
C CYS A 223 -7.29 -6.35 -5.38
N SER A 224 -8.49 -5.77 -5.22
CA SER A 224 -8.90 -4.54 -5.93
C SER A 224 -8.01 -3.34 -5.61
N GLY A 225 -7.48 -3.27 -4.39
CA GLY A 225 -6.74 -2.12 -3.87
C GLY A 225 -7.64 -0.95 -3.47
N LEU A 226 -8.97 -1.08 -3.47
CA LEU A 226 -9.88 0.03 -3.15
C LEU A 226 -9.67 0.62 -1.75
N GLY A 227 -9.11 -0.14 -0.82
CA GLY A 227 -8.78 0.34 0.53
C GLY A 227 -7.60 1.32 0.60
N ILE A 228 -6.85 1.53 -0.50
CA ILE A 228 -5.69 2.43 -0.53
C ILE A 228 -5.83 3.60 -1.52
N ILE A 229 -7.07 3.94 -1.92
CA ILE A 229 -7.36 5.06 -2.85
C ILE A 229 -6.74 6.37 -2.35
N ARG A 230 -6.79 6.64 -1.04
CA ARG A 230 -6.18 7.82 -0.43
C ARG A 230 -4.68 7.96 -0.75
N LYS A 231 -3.94 6.85 -0.85
CA LYS A 231 -2.49 6.81 -1.17
C LYS A 231 -2.22 6.65 -2.65
N LYS A 232 -3.15 6.03 -3.39
CA LYS A 232 -3.06 5.73 -4.83
C LYS A 232 -4.38 6.07 -5.51
N PRO A 233 -4.64 7.37 -5.77
CA PRO A 233 -5.93 7.83 -6.27
C PRO A 233 -6.32 7.27 -7.63
N GLU A 234 -5.36 6.83 -8.45
CA GLU A 234 -5.60 6.19 -9.74
C GLU A 234 -6.36 4.86 -9.63
N ILE A 235 -6.31 4.19 -8.49
CA ILE A 235 -7.00 2.90 -8.25
C ILE A 235 -8.51 3.04 -8.41
N ARG A 236 -9.09 4.21 -8.09
CA ARG A 236 -10.54 4.46 -8.23
C ARG A 236 -11.05 4.29 -9.67
N PHE A 237 -10.16 4.44 -10.66
CA PHE A 237 -10.51 4.33 -12.08
C PHE A 237 -10.27 2.94 -12.68
N LYS A 238 -10.00 1.92 -11.86
CA LYS A 238 -9.92 0.53 -12.32
C LYS A 238 -11.25 0.09 -12.93
N ASN A 239 -11.14 -0.79 -13.92
CA ASN A 239 -12.33 -1.42 -14.52
C ASN A 239 -13.02 -2.33 -13.48
N PRO A 240 -14.31 -2.12 -13.18
CA PRO A 240 -15.05 -2.95 -12.25
C PRO A 240 -15.13 -4.43 -12.67
N ASP A 241 -15.08 -4.74 -13.96
CA ASP A 241 -15.12 -6.13 -14.45
C ASP A 241 -13.84 -6.88 -14.09
N GLU A 242 -12.67 -6.23 -14.10
CA GLU A 242 -11.41 -6.82 -13.64
C GLU A 242 -11.46 -7.14 -12.12
N ILE A 243 -12.13 -6.28 -11.35
CA ILE A 243 -12.28 -6.49 -9.90
C ILE A 243 -13.17 -7.71 -9.61
N ARG A 244 -14.19 -7.95 -10.43
CA ARG A 244 -15.13 -9.08 -10.26
C ARG A 244 -14.49 -10.45 -10.48
N THR A 245 -13.38 -10.53 -11.21
CA THR A 245 -12.65 -11.80 -11.43
C THR A 245 -11.72 -12.18 -10.28
N LEU A 246 -11.38 -11.25 -9.40
CA LEU A 246 -10.43 -11.47 -8.32
C LEU A 246 -10.83 -12.59 -7.33
N PRO A 247 -12.11 -12.73 -6.90
CA PRO A 247 -12.50 -13.78 -5.96
C PRO A 247 -12.18 -15.19 -6.47
N GLU A 248 -12.31 -15.45 -7.76
CA GLU A 248 -11.98 -16.75 -8.35
C GLU A 248 -10.48 -17.03 -8.31
N ILE A 249 -9.64 -15.99 -8.56
CA ILE A 249 -8.18 -16.08 -8.45
C ILE A 249 -7.78 -16.32 -7.00
N GLN A 250 -8.36 -15.56 -6.08
CA GLN A 250 -8.09 -15.68 -4.64
C GLN A 250 -8.44 -17.08 -4.13
N ALA A 251 -9.62 -17.61 -4.51
CA ALA A 251 -10.03 -18.95 -4.12
C ALA A 251 -9.07 -20.03 -4.63
N ARG A 252 -8.57 -19.92 -5.87
CA ARG A 252 -7.60 -20.86 -6.42
C ARG A 252 -6.24 -20.82 -5.73
N ILE A 253 -5.82 -19.65 -5.25
CA ILE A 253 -4.55 -19.52 -4.50
C ILE A 253 -4.68 -20.11 -3.10
N LEU A 254 -5.88 -20.04 -2.49
CA LEU A 254 -6.12 -20.51 -1.13
C LEU A 254 -6.47 -22.01 -1.05
N ALA A 255 -6.83 -22.64 -2.18
CA ALA A 255 -7.19 -24.06 -2.25
C ALA A 255 -5.95 -24.94 -2.32
#